data_8ffddf1f9aa7fe3e6c8752c5d874ca8b
#
_entry.id   8ffddf1f9aa7fe3e6c8752c5d874ca8b
#
_cell.length_a   1.000
_cell.length_b   1.000
_cell.length_c   1.000
_cell.angle_alpha   90.00
_cell.angle_beta   90.00
_cell.angle_gamma   90.00
#
_symmetry.space_group_name_H-M   'P 1'
#
loop_
_entity.id
_entity.type
_entity.pdbx_description
1 polymer ?
#
loop_
_entity_poly.entity_id
_entity_poly.type
_entity_poly.pdbx_seq_one_letter_code
_entity_poly.pdbx_strand_id
1 'polypeptide(L)'
;VVDGFAGWDSEHRIKVRIVCSRPYHALFMHNMLIRPTEEELESFGEPDYVIYNAGQCSAQPDIEGVTGSTSVAVHFDRREMVILGTEYAGEMKKGVFTIMNYIMPREDVLSMHCSANEGKDGDVSLFFGLSGTGKTTLSADPHRDLIGDDEHCWTDRGVFNIEGGCYAKCLGLSYEREPEIFSSIKFGAVLENTTIDPHTRSVDFEDGSLTQNTRVSYPIDFIPHAKIPCVGGHPKNIILLTCDAFGVLPPVSKLNPQQAMYHFISGYTAKVAGTEQGVTEPTATFSACFGAAFLVWHPNKYAQMLAEKMDQHAADAWLINTGWIGGAFGTGQRIPLGYTRAIIDAIHGGHLEQVEMIQDDFFGLAIPQELSLIHI
;
A
#
# COMPACT_ATOMS: atom_id res chain seq x y z
N VAL A 1 3.63 6.04 25.74
CA VAL A 1 2.72 4.93 25.42
C VAL A 1 1.60 5.49 24.56
N VAL A 2 1.23 4.74 23.52
CA VAL A 2 0.08 5.04 22.65
C VAL A 2 -0.76 3.78 22.54
N ASP A 3 -2.05 3.89 22.81
CA ASP A 3 -3.04 2.86 22.60
C ASP A 3 -3.88 3.19 21.37
N GLY A 4 -4.18 2.21 20.55
CA GLY A 4 -4.97 2.39 19.34
C GLY A 4 -5.45 1.07 18.76
N PHE A 5 -6.26 1.17 17.72
CA PHE A 5 -6.79 -0.02 17.04
C PHE A 5 -6.16 -0.17 15.66
N ALA A 6 -6.04 -1.41 15.21
CA ALA A 6 -5.77 -1.76 13.81
C ALA A 6 -6.98 -2.52 13.24
N GLY A 7 -7.51 -2.03 12.12
CA GLY A 7 -8.72 -2.55 11.47
C GLY A 7 -9.98 -1.74 11.79
N TRP A 8 -10.61 -1.20 10.73
CA TRP A 8 -11.85 -0.43 10.86
C TRP A 8 -13.11 -1.32 11.03
N ASP A 9 -13.01 -2.60 10.73
CA ASP A 9 -14.09 -3.56 11.03
C ASP A 9 -14.06 -3.92 12.53
N SER A 10 -15.15 -3.67 13.23
CA SER A 10 -15.22 -3.85 14.69
C SER A 10 -15.07 -5.31 15.15
N GLU A 11 -15.36 -6.28 14.29
CA GLU A 11 -15.25 -7.71 14.59
C GLU A 11 -13.80 -8.20 14.47
N HIS A 12 -13.03 -7.62 13.53
CA HIS A 12 -11.67 -8.06 13.19
C HIS A 12 -10.59 -7.06 13.65
N ARG A 13 -10.97 -5.98 14.32
CA ARG A 13 -9.99 -5.03 14.82
C ARG A 13 -9.25 -5.55 16.04
N ILE A 14 -7.97 -5.24 16.14
CA ILE A 14 -7.14 -5.58 17.29
C ILE A 14 -6.71 -4.34 18.08
N LYS A 15 -6.49 -4.52 19.38
CA LYS A 15 -5.94 -3.51 20.29
C LYS A 15 -4.41 -3.55 20.24
N VAL A 16 -3.79 -2.43 19.92
CA VAL A 16 -2.33 -2.34 19.83
C VAL A 16 -1.83 -1.28 20.82
N ARG A 17 -0.84 -1.66 21.63
CA ARG A 17 -0.12 -0.74 22.52
C ARG A 17 1.28 -0.52 22.04
N ILE A 18 1.66 0.73 21.84
CA ILE A 18 3.01 1.14 21.45
C ILE A 18 3.73 1.69 22.67
N VAL A 19 4.87 1.12 22.99
CA VAL A 19 5.81 1.63 24.00
C VAL A 19 7.06 2.10 23.27
N CYS A 20 7.30 3.40 23.24
CA CYS A 20 8.41 4.00 22.51
C CYS A 20 9.11 5.09 23.32
N SER A 21 10.39 5.30 23.05
CA SER A 21 11.21 6.30 23.74
C SER A 21 11.19 7.68 23.08
N ARG A 22 10.82 7.75 21.79
CA ARG A 22 10.81 8.99 21.02
C ARG A 22 9.41 9.59 20.92
N PRO A 23 9.24 10.89 21.17
CA PRO A 23 7.93 11.55 21.02
C PRO A 23 7.36 11.47 19.60
N TYR A 24 8.21 11.60 18.56
CA TYR A 24 7.74 11.52 17.18
C TYR A 24 7.21 10.11 16.83
N HIS A 25 7.77 9.03 17.40
CA HIS A 25 7.22 7.68 17.28
C HIS A 25 5.80 7.59 17.84
N ALA A 26 5.56 8.23 18.99
CA ALA A 26 4.24 8.27 19.59
C ALA A 26 3.24 9.02 18.70
N LEU A 27 3.61 10.20 18.18
CA LEU A 27 2.77 10.97 17.27
C LEU A 27 2.56 10.24 15.93
N PHE A 28 3.60 9.61 15.39
CA PHE A 28 3.51 8.78 14.19
C PHE A 28 2.46 7.67 14.37
N MET A 29 2.56 6.87 15.44
CA MET A 29 1.61 5.78 15.66
C MET A 29 0.21 6.29 16.04
N HIS A 30 0.10 7.46 16.65
CA HIS A 30 -1.18 8.15 16.84
C HIS A 30 -1.82 8.59 15.51
N ASN A 31 -1.01 8.85 14.47
CA ASN A 31 -1.50 9.11 13.12
C ASN A 31 -1.87 7.80 12.39
N MET A 32 -1.11 6.72 12.61
CA MET A 32 -1.24 5.48 11.85
C MET A 32 -2.26 4.49 12.40
N LEU A 33 -2.46 4.46 13.72
CA LEU A 33 -3.51 3.64 14.33
C LEU A 33 -4.86 4.37 14.31
N ILE A 34 -5.94 3.62 14.30
CA ILE A 34 -7.27 4.15 14.52
C ILE A 34 -7.36 4.63 15.95
N ARG A 35 -7.67 5.90 16.13
CA ARG A 35 -7.71 6.55 17.43
C ARG A 35 -8.93 6.10 18.22
N PRO A 36 -8.74 5.59 19.44
CA PRO A 36 -9.86 5.33 20.33
C PRO A 36 -10.56 6.64 20.73
N THR A 37 -11.84 6.57 20.98
CA THR A 37 -12.56 7.62 21.70
C THR A 37 -12.10 7.68 23.16
N GLU A 38 -12.49 8.74 23.90
CA GLU A 38 -12.16 8.85 25.33
C GLU A 38 -12.74 7.67 26.13
N GLU A 39 -13.97 7.25 25.83
CA GLU A 39 -14.62 6.11 26.47
C GLU A 39 -13.91 4.78 26.14
N GLU A 40 -13.47 4.60 24.90
CA GLU A 40 -12.70 3.42 24.48
C GLU A 40 -11.31 3.40 25.15
N LEU A 41 -10.68 4.58 25.37
CA LEU A 41 -9.40 4.65 26.11
C LEU A 41 -9.58 4.30 27.59
N GLU A 42 -10.62 4.81 28.26
CA GLU A 42 -10.92 4.47 29.65
C GLU A 42 -11.16 2.97 29.84
N SER A 43 -11.76 2.31 28.84
CA SER A 43 -12.08 0.89 28.82
C SER A 43 -11.10 0.05 28.01
N PHE A 44 -9.95 0.59 27.59
CA PHE A 44 -9.04 -0.09 26.65
C PHE A 44 -8.55 -1.44 27.17
N GLY A 45 -8.16 -1.49 28.45
CA GLY A 45 -7.74 -2.73 29.11
C GLY A 45 -6.45 -3.31 28.57
N GLU A 46 -6.36 -4.65 28.53
CA GLU A 46 -5.18 -5.34 27.99
C GLU A 46 -5.18 -5.26 26.45
N PRO A 47 -4.03 -4.90 25.83
CA PRO A 47 -3.87 -4.92 24.38
C PRO A 47 -3.75 -6.35 23.85
N ASP A 48 -4.16 -6.55 22.59
CA ASP A 48 -3.93 -7.83 21.89
C ASP A 48 -2.45 -7.99 21.51
N TYR A 49 -1.76 -6.88 21.20
CA TYR A 49 -0.33 -6.86 20.90
C TYR A 49 0.34 -5.63 21.52
N VAL A 50 1.59 -5.81 21.97
CA VAL A 50 2.45 -4.72 22.44
C VAL A 50 3.66 -4.60 21.52
N ILE A 51 3.95 -3.38 21.06
CA ILE A 51 5.13 -3.07 20.26
C ILE A 51 6.07 -2.22 21.11
N TYR A 52 7.25 -2.75 21.39
CA TYR A 52 8.33 -2.06 22.08
C TYR A 52 9.31 -1.50 21.08
N ASN A 53 9.36 -0.19 20.91
CA ASN A 53 10.34 0.49 20.07
C ASN A 53 11.44 1.08 20.94
N ALA A 54 12.57 0.40 20.97
CA ALA A 54 13.82 0.82 21.61
C ALA A 54 14.91 1.03 20.54
N GLY A 55 14.60 1.75 19.46
CA GLY A 55 15.45 1.93 18.29
C GLY A 55 16.83 2.53 18.59
N GLN A 56 16.99 3.26 19.71
CA GLN A 56 18.28 3.77 20.18
C GLN A 56 19.21 2.69 20.76
N CYS A 57 18.66 1.54 21.14
CA CYS A 57 19.42 0.41 21.67
C CYS A 57 19.80 -0.50 20.49
N SER A 58 21.10 -0.65 20.23
CA SER A 58 21.56 -1.61 19.22
C SER A 58 21.22 -3.04 19.63
N ALA A 59 20.83 -3.85 18.65
CA ALA A 59 20.74 -5.28 18.83
C ALA A 59 22.13 -5.88 19.07
N GLN A 60 22.18 -6.98 19.82
CA GLN A 60 23.44 -7.63 20.20
C GLN A 60 23.67 -8.82 19.26
N PRO A 61 24.73 -8.80 18.44
CA PRO A 61 24.99 -9.87 17.45
C PRO A 61 25.35 -11.23 18.04
N ASP A 62 25.69 -11.28 19.36
CA ASP A 62 25.96 -12.52 20.10
C ASP A 62 24.70 -13.30 20.49
N ILE A 63 23.51 -12.72 20.28
CA ILE A 63 22.25 -13.40 20.47
C ILE A 63 21.93 -14.22 19.22
N GLU A 64 21.55 -15.49 19.41
CA GLU A 64 21.19 -16.39 18.32
C GLU A 64 20.06 -15.79 17.43
N GLY A 65 20.30 -15.80 16.13
CA GLY A 65 19.37 -15.24 15.13
C GLY A 65 19.53 -13.74 14.86
N VAL A 66 20.35 -13.02 15.63
CA VAL A 66 20.67 -11.61 15.37
C VAL A 66 21.93 -11.51 14.52
N THR A 67 21.82 -10.90 13.34
CA THR A 67 22.91 -10.83 12.35
C THR A 67 23.55 -9.44 12.24
N GLY A 68 23.02 -8.43 12.94
CA GLY A 68 23.52 -7.05 12.88
C GLY A 68 23.09 -6.21 14.07
N SER A 69 23.34 -4.91 14.01
CA SER A 69 22.96 -3.94 15.03
C SER A 69 21.47 -3.57 15.03
N THR A 70 20.73 -3.96 13.99
CA THR A 70 19.29 -3.75 13.85
C THR A 70 18.56 -5.08 13.97
N SER A 71 17.50 -5.11 14.76
CA SER A 71 16.62 -6.28 14.88
C SER A 71 15.16 -5.83 15.01
N VAL A 72 14.29 -6.47 14.22
CA VAL A 72 12.84 -6.34 14.33
C VAL A 72 12.29 -7.76 14.51
N ALA A 73 11.81 -8.05 15.72
CA ALA A 73 11.37 -9.39 16.10
C ALA A 73 9.92 -9.39 16.57
N VAL A 74 9.11 -10.27 15.99
CA VAL A 74 7.71 -10.50 16.38
C VAL A 74 7.59 -11.89 17.01
N HIS A 75 6.93 -11.96 18.16
CA HIS A 75 6.61 -13.21 18.83
C HIS A 75 5.09 -13.36 18.95
N PHE A 76 4.50 -14.20 18.11
CA PHE A 76 3.04 -14.30 18.01
C PHE A 76 2.37 -14.90 19.26
N ASP A 77 2.98 -15.88 19.94
CA ASP A 77 2.41 -16.47 21.16
C ASP A 77 2.47 -15.51 22.36
N ARG A 78 3.56 -14.70 22.46
CA ARG A 78 3.68 -13.68 23.50
C ARG A 78 2.94 -12.41 23.13
N ARG A 79 2.54 -12.27 21.86
CA ARG A 79 1.88 -11.08 21.31
C ARG A 79 2.71 -9.81 21.51
N GLU A 80 3.99 -9.93 21.24
CA GLU A 80 4.96 -8.86 21.42
C GLU A 80 5.79 -8.65 20.15
N MET A 81 6.15 -7.41 19.89
CA MET A 81 7.13 -7.02 18.89
C MET A 81 8.19 -6.14 19.54
N VAL A 82 9.46 -6.37 19.20
CA VAL A 82 10.60 -5.57 19.70
C VAL A 82 11.39 -5.03 18.52
N ILE A 83 11.65 -3.72 18.53
CA ILE A 83 12.43 -3.01 17.52
C ILE A 83 13.67 -2.44 18.19
N LEU A 84 14.84 -2.82 17.68
CA LEU A 84 16.16 -2.40 18.16
C LEU A 84 17.01 -1.88 17.00
N GLY A 85 17.87 -0.88 17.25
CA GLY A 85 18.91 -0.41 16.33
C GLY A 85 18.41 0.35 15.11
N THR A 86 17.13 0.72 15.06
CA THR A 86 16.57 1.59 14.04
C THR A 86 15.53 2.52 14.64
N GLU A 87 15.59 3.79 14.26
CA GLU A 87 14.58 4.79 14.65
C GLU A 87 13.57 5.07 13.51
N TYR A 88 13.60 4.29 12.42
CA TYR A 88 12.64 4.39 11.33
C TYR A 88 11.24 4.00 11.82
N ALA A 89 10.31 4.97 11.81
CA ALA A 89 8.98 4.80 12.38
C ALA A 89 8.14 3.77 11.62
N GLY A 90 8.40 3.60 10.33
CA GLY A 90 7.71 2.63 9.46
C GLY A 90 7.78 1.18 9.95
N GLU A 91 8.79 0.81 10.75
CA GLU A 91 8.89 -0.54 11.32
C GLU A 91 7.72 -0.87 12.24
N MET A 92 7.23 0.08 13.04
CA MET A 92 6.06 -0.12 13.90
C MET A 92 4.79 -0.35 13.06
N LYS A 93 4.57 0.50 12.05
CA LYS A 93 3.44 0.37 11.11
C LYS A 93 3.45 -0.99 10.41
N LYS A 94 4.57 -1.34 9.79
CA LYS A 94 4.72 -2.60 9.04
C LYS A 94 4.71 -3.83 9.95
N GLY A 95 5.10 -3.66 11.21
CA GLY A 95 4.93 -4.68 12.24
C GLY A 95 3.47 -4.98 12.54
N VAL A 96 2.63 -3.97 12.68
CA VAL A 96 1.17 -4.14 12.81
C VAL A 96 0.60 -4.87 11.58
N PHE A 97 1.01 -4.47 10.39
CA PHE A 97 0.59 -5.16 9.15
C PHE A 97 1.03 -6.64 9.12
N THR A 98 2.26 -6.94 9.55
CA THR A 98 2.75 -8.32 9.67
C THR A 98 1.90 -9.14 10.67
N ILE A 99 1.51 -8.52 11.79
CA ILE A 99 0.62 -9.15 12.78
C ILE A 99 -0.75 -9.45 12.14
N MET A 100 -1.34 -8.50 11.42
CA MET A 100 -2.60 -8.70 10.71
C MET A 100 -2.47 -9.78 9.61
N ASN A 101 -1.34 -9.85 8.89
CA ASN A 101 -1.05 -10.93 7.93
C ASN A 101 -0.95 -12.32 8.58
N TYR A 102 -0.65 -12.38 9.88
CA TYR A 102 -0.68 -13.65 10.63
C TYR A 102 -2.08 -14.02 11.10
N ILE A 103 -2.81 -13.06 11.68
CA ILE A 103 -4.10 -13.31 12.36
C ILE A 103 -5.21 -13.51 11.34
N MET A 104 -5.39 -12.59 10.41
CA MET A 104 -6.55 -12.52 9.52
C MET A 104 -6.75 -13.79 8.68
N PRO A 105 -5.70 -14.39 8.05
CA PRO A 105 -5.87 -15.63 7.31
C PRO A 105 -6.22 -16.88 8.14
N ARG A 106 -6.18 -16.78 9.47
CA ARG A 106 -6.66 -17.84 10.37
C ARG A 106 -8.17 -17.75 10.64
N GLU A 107 -8.74 -16.61 10.35
CA GLU A 107 -10.15 -16.25 10.49
C GLU A 107 -10.83 -16.14 9.12
N ASP A 108 -10.22 -16.74 8.07
CA ASP A 108 -10.67 -16.71 6.68
C ASP A 108 -10.83 -15.27 6.10
N VAL A 109 -10.11 -14.31 6.68
CA VAL A 109 -10.04 -12.92 6.21
C VAL A 109 -8.76 -12.70 5.43
N LEU A 110 -8.85 -12.22 4.19
CA LEU A 110 -7.69 -11.94 3.35
C LEU A 110 -7.06 -10.61 3.70
N SER A 111 -5.85 -10.62 4.23
CA SER A 111 -5.02 -9.43 4.44
C SER A 111 -4.20 -9.12 3.19
N MET A 112 -4.13 -7.84 2.78
CA MET A 112 -3.60 -7.42 1.48
C MET A 112 -2.78 -6.13 1.58
N HIS A 113 -1.64 -6.10 0.88
CA HIS A 113 -0.86 -4.89 0.64
C HIS A 113 -1.39 -4.20 -0.62
N CYS A 114 -2.44 -3.44 -0.47
CA CYS A 114 -3.12 -2.74 -1.55
C CYS A 114 -3.74 -1.43 -1.05
N SER A 115 -3.99 -0.48 -1.94
CA SER A 115 -4.91 0.63 -1.68
C SER A 115 -6.33 0.28 -2.13
N ALA A 116 -7.31 1.00 -1.61
CA ALA A 116 -8.73 0.81 -1.94
C ALA A 116 -9.47 2.14 -2.02
N ASN A 117 -10.38 2.24 -2.99
CA ASN A 117 -11.32 3.34 -3.11
C ASN A 117 -12.73 2.84 -3.48
N GLU A 118 -13.72 3.68 -3.28
CA GLU A 118 -15.12 3.38 -3.58
C GLU A 118 -15.73 4.48 -4.44
N GLY A 119 -16.40 4.09 -5.52
CA GLY A 119 -17.15 4.99 -6.38
C GLY A 119 -18.51 5.35 -5.78
N LYS A 120 -19.20 6.31 -6.42
CA LYS A 120 -20.52 6.81 -5.99
C LYS A 120 -21.62 5.75 -5.98
N ASP A 121 -21.45 4.70 -6.79
CA ASP A 121 -22.41 3.59 -6.86
C ASP A 121 -22.05 2.45 -5.90
N GLY A 122 -21.07 2.67 -5.00
CA GLY A 122 -20.62 1.70 -4.03
C GLY A 122 -19.66 0.64 -4.61
N ASP A 123 -19.17 0.84 -5.82
CA ASP A 123 -18.22 -0.04 -6.47
C ASP A 123 -16.81 0.17 -5.88
N VAL A 124 -16.28 -0.86 -5.26
CA VAL A 124 -14.93 -0.85 -4.67
C VAL A 124 -13.91 -1.35 -5.67
N SER A 125 -12.75 -0.68 -5.71
CA SER A 125 -11.58 -1.13 -6.46
C SER A 125 -10.36 -1.27 -5.54
N LEU A 126 -9.63 -2.38 -5.70
CA LEU A 126 -8.37 -2.63 -5.02
C LEU A 126 -7.20 -2.44 -5.99
N PHE A 127 -6.15 -1.77 -5.52
CA PHE A 127 -4.95 -1.51 -6.32
C PHE A 127 -3.75 -2.16 -5.65
N PHE A 128 -3.19 -3.17 -6.30
CA PHE A 128 -1.95 -3.82 -5.91
C PHE A 128 -0.79 -3.27 -6.71
N GLY A 129 0.35 -3.13 -6.07
CA GLY A 129 1.55 -2.65 -6.74
C GLY A 129 2.66 -2.36 -5.75
N LEU A 130 3.90 -2.44 -6.21
CA LEU A 130 5.09 -2.09 -5.45
C LEU A 130 5.36 -0.58 -5.51
N SER A 131 6.35 -0.14 -4.76
CA SER A 131 6.80 1.25 -4.79
C SER A 131 7.14 1.70 -6.21
N GLY A 132 6.63 2.85 -6.63
CA GLY A 132 6.87 3.43 -7.96
C GLY A 132 5.95 2.94 -9.07
N THR A 133 5.01 2.03 -8.81
CA THR A 133 3.99 1.61 -9.78
C THR A 133 2.80 2.56 -9.86
N GLY A 134 2.68 3.50 -8.92
CA GLY A 134 1.59 4.49 -8.90
C GLY A 134 0.40 4.12 -8.03
N LYS A 135 0.52 3.11 -7.13
CA LYS A 135 -0.58 2.64 -6.26
C LYS A 135 -1.31 3.80 -5.56
N THR A 136 -0.61 4.62 -4.78
CA THR A 136 -1.20 5.76 -4.06
C THR A 136 -1.77 6.82 -5.00
N THR A 137 -1.01 7.20 -6.04
CA THR A 137 -1.41 8.21 -7.03
C THR A 137 -2.68 7.82 -7.82
N LEU A 138 -2.83 6.52 -8.12
CA LEU A 138 -3.95 6.02 -8.93
C LEU A 138 -5.19 5.68 -8.11
N SER A 139 -5.03 5.36 -6.82
CA SER A 139 -6.16 5.17 -5.91
C SER A 139 -6.72 6.49 -5.35
N ALA A 140 -5.92 7.56 -5.34
CA ALA A 140 -6.34 8.92 -5.04
C ALA A 140 -7.04 9.53 -6.27
N ASP A 141 -8.35 9.42 -6.32
CA ASP A 141 -9.22 9.92 -7.39
C ASP A 141 -10.21 10.93 -6.78
N PRO A 142 -10.29 12.17 -7.27
CA PRO A 142 -11.20 13.18 -6.73
C PRO A 142 -12.70 12.83 -6.88
N HIS A 143 -13.02 11.82 -7.68
CA HIS A 143 -14.40 11.35 -7.91
C HIS A 143 -14.76 10.09 -7.12
N ARG A 144 -13.81 9.54 -6.36
CA ARG A 144 -13.98 8.32 -5.57
C ARG A 144 -13.53 8.55 -4.13
N ASP A 145 -14.16 7.92 -3.17
CA ASP A 145 -13.80 8.03 -1.76
C ASP A 145 -12.66 7.06 -1.43
N LEU A 146 -11.59 7.57 -0.84
CA LEU A 146 -10.45 6.76 -0.40
C LEU A 146 -10.83 5.95 0.84
N ILE A 147 -10.76 4.62 0.76
CA ILE A 147 -10.88 3.72 1.92
C ILE A 147 -9.53 3.63 2.64
N GLY A 148 -8.43 3.56 1.87
CA GLY A 148 -7.07 3.61 2.38
C GLY A 148 -6.03 3.45 1.28
N ASP A 149 -4.78 3.82 1.58
CA ASP A 149 -3.73 3.94 0.56
C ASP A 149 -2.75 2.74 0.52
N ASP A 150 -2.76 1.82 1.53
CA ASP A 150 -1.67 0.84 1.64
C ASP A 150 -2.07 -0.56 2.15
N GLU A 151 -2.92 -0.70 3.16
CA GLU A 151 -3.13 -1.96 3.89
C GLU A 151 -4.60 -2.23 4.16
N HIS A 152 -5.13 -3.32 3.60
CA HIS A 152 -6.56 -3.67 3.71
C HIS A 152 -6.77 -5.14 4.03
N CYS A 153 -7.96 -5.44 4.55
CA CYS A 153 -8.48 -6.81 4.67
C CYS A 153 -9.79 -6.96 3.90
N TRP A 154 -10.04 -8.17 3.39
CA TRP A 154 -11.27 -8.53 2.70
C TRP A 154 -11.98 -9.67 3.46
N THR A 155 -13.11 -9.33 4.09
CA THR A 155 -13.99 -10.22 4.85
C THR A 155 -15.14 -10.74 3.98
N ASP A 156 -16.08 -11.43 4.58
CA ASP A 156 -17.35 -11.84 3.94
C ASP A 156 -18.37 -10.68 3.85
N ARG A 157 -18.06 -9.52 4.42
CA ARG A 157 -18.92 -8.32 4.37
C ARG A 157 -18.37 -7.22 3.47
N GLY A 158 -17.15 -7.37 3.00
CA GLY A 158 -16.45 -6.38 2.19
C GLY A 158 -15.05 -6.10 2.70
N VAL A 159 -14.50 -4.96 2.34
CA VAL A 159 -13.13 -4.57 2.69
C VAL A 159 -13.09 -3.57 3.83
N PHE A 160 -12.00 -3.59 4.59
CA PHE A 160 -11.70 -2.56 5.57
C PHE A 160 -10.22 -2.18 5.53
N ASN A 161 -9.91 -0.93 5.84
CA ASN A 161 -8.55 -0.46 6.04
C ASN A 161 -8.03 -0.90 7.41
N ILE A 162 -6.79 -1.34 7.47
CA ILE A 162 -6.10 -1.67 8.73
C ILE A 162 -5.73 -0.41 9.49
N GLU A 163 -5.42 0.68 8.79
CA GLU A 163 -4.79 1.88 9.32
C GLU A 163 -5.77 3.03 9.59
N GLY A 164 -5.39 3.90 10.52
CA GLY A 164 -6.08 5.17 10.81
C GLY A 164 -5.49 6.37 10.07
N GLY A 165 -4.44 6.19 9.29
CA GLY A 165 -3.74 7.25 8.59
C GLY A 165 -2.99 6.78 7.36
N CYS A 166 -2.26 7.71 6.75
CA CYS A 166 -1.45 7.49 5.54
C CYS A 166 0.03 7.75 5.82
N TYR A 167 0.91 7.04 5.09
CA TYR A 167 2.36 7.19 5.18
C TYR A 167 2.99 7.27 3.80
N ALA A 168 3.03 8.48 3.27
CA ALA A 168 3.40 8.76 1.90
C ALA A 168 4.88 9.11 1.73
N LYS A 169 5.44 8.90 0.53
CA LYS A 169 6.76 9.42 0.13
C LYS A 169 6.68 10.92 -0.11
N CYS A 170 7.76 11.64 0.26
CA CYS A 170 7.85 13.08 0.11
C CYS A 170 8.89 13.53 -0.90
N LEU A 171 9.80 12.67 -1.36
CA LEU A 171 10.83 13.08 -2.31
C LEU A 171 10.19 13.53 -3.64
N GLY A 172 10.48 14.77 -4.05
CA GLY A 172 9.89 15.37 -5.25
C GLY A 172 8.41 15.75 -5.09
N LEU A 173 7.89 15.84 -3.87
CA LEU A 173 6.49 16.18 -3.61
C LEU A 173 6.23 17.64 -3.94
N SER A 174 5.19 17.88 -4.75
CA SER A 174 4.68 19.23 -5.01
C SER A 174 3.15 19.21 -5.07
N TYR A 175 2.54 20.39 -4.89
CA TYR A 175 1.10 20.53 -4.99
C TYR A 175 0.55 20.15 -6.38
N GLU A 176 1.32 20.39 -7.44
CA GLU A 176 0.90 20.09 -8.81
C GLU A 176 0.88 18.58 -9.10
N ARG A 177 1.77 17.83 -8.43
CA ARG A 177 1.88 16.38 -8.65
C ARG A 177 0.92 15.58 -7.77
N GLU A 178 0.87 15.91 -6.48
CA GLU A 178 0.12 15.18 -5.45
C GLU A 178 -0.57 16.18 -4.50
N PRO A 179 -1.64 16.86 -4.95
CA PRO A 179 -2.26 17.95 -4.20
C PRO A 179 -2.83 17.53 -2.85
N GLU A 180 -3.37 16.31 -2.74
CA GLU A 180 -3.96 15.79 -1.50
C GLU A 180 -2.89 15.49 -0.46
N ILE A 181 -1.81 14.81 -0.84
CA ILE A 181 -0.68 14.53 0.05
C ILE A 181 -0.03 15.84 0.52
N PHE A 182 0.25 16.75 -0.43
CA PHE A 182 0.84 18.04 -0.11
C PHE A 182 -0.01 18.85 0.87
N SER A 183 -1.32 18.91 0.64
CA SER A 183 -2.27 19.62 1.50
C SER A 183 -2.48 18.97 2.86
N SER A 184 -2.13 17.69 3.02
CA SER A 184 -2.18 16.96 4.27
C SER A 184 -0.96 17.24 5.18
N ILE A 185 0.06 17.96 4.68
CA ILE A 185 1.22 18.38 5.47
C ILE A 185 0.84 19.64 6.25
N LYS A 186 0.22 19.45 7.39
CA LYS A 186 -0.23 20.50 8.30
C LYS A 186 0.05 20.09 9.74
N PHE A 187 -0.33 20.94 10.71
CA PHE A 187 -0.12 20.63 12.13
C PHE A 187 -0.68 19.26 12.51
N GLY A 188 0.16 18.43 13.13
CA GLY A 188 -0.14 17.03 13.46
C GLY A 188 0.46 16.00 12.49
N ALA A 189 0.85 16.38 11.27
CA ALA A 189 1.63 15.52 10.39
C ALA A 189 3.06 15.36 10.92
N VAL A 190 3.67 14.19 10.65
CA VAL A 190 5.07 13.90 11.00
C VAL A 190 5.86 13.71 9.73
N LEU A 191 6.85 14.57 9.52
CA LEU A 191 7.85 14.44 8.46
C LEU A 191 9.04 13.62 8.98
N GLU A 192 9.49 12.66 8.20
CA GLU A 192 10.59 11.77 8.53
C GLU A 192 11.65 11.79 7.42
N ASN A 193 12.91 11.92 7.82
CA ASN A 193 14.07 12.01 6.92
C ASN A 193 14.03 13.18 5.92
N THR A 194 13.26 14.22 6.18
CA THR A 194 13.20 15.43 5.37
C THR A 194 14.11 16.51 5.93
N THR A 195 14.70 17.32 5.06
CA THR A 195 15.49 18.47 5.48
C THR A 195 14.59 19.71 5.61
N ILE A 196 14.87 20.51 6.64
CA ILE A 196 14.12 21.73 6.96
C ILE A 196 15.11 22.88 7.11
N ASP A 197 14.89 23.98 6.39
CA ASP A 197 15.63 25.21 6.59
C ASP A 197 15.31 25.78 8.00
N PRO A 198 16.30 25.93 8.89
CA PRO A 198 16.06 26.34 10.26
C PRO A 198 15.59 27.80 10.39
N HIS A 199 15.83 28.65 9.39
CA HIS A 199 15.46 30.07 9.40
C HIS A 199 14.06 30.30 8.86
N THR A 200 13.77 29.72 7.68
CA THR A 200 12.47 29.87 7.01
C THR A 200 11.45 28.86 7.50
N ARG A 201 11.90 27.75 8.11
CA ARG A 201 11.11 26.57 8.47
C ARG A 201 10.43 25.90 7.25
N SER A 202 10.97 26.16 6.07
CA SER A 202 10.52 25.52 4.84
C SER A 202 11.13 24.12 4.72
N VAL A 203 10.32 23.17 4.25
CA VAL A 203 10.79 21.81 3.94
C VAL A 203 11.31 21.79 2.52
N ASP A 204 12.47 21.19 2.30
CA ASP A 204 12.99 20.90 0.96
C ASP A 204 12.64 19.46 0.58
N PHE A 205 11.62 19.30 -0.25
CA PHE A 205 11.18 17.98 -0.73
C PHE A 205 12.06 17.43 -1.86
N GLU A 206 12.93 18.23 -2.47
CA GLU A 206 13.88 17.75 -3.49
C GLU A 206 15.19 17.23 -2.85
N ASP A 207 15.43 17.53 -1.58
CA ASP A 207 16.64 17.10 -0.88
C ASP A 207 16.53 15.64 -0.39
N GLY A 208 17.24 14.75 -1.09
CA GLY A 208 17.44 13.35 -0.71
C GLY A 208 18.80 13.07 -0.07
N SER A 209 19.51 14.08 0.45
CA SER A 209 20.88 13.93 1.00
C SER A 209 20.95 13.03 2.23
N LEU A 210 19.94 13.04 3.08
CA LEU A 210 19.84 12.11 4.22
C LEU A 210 19.51 10.70 3.74
N THR A 211 18.47 10.56 2.92
CA THR A 211 18.02 9.34 2.27
C THR A 211 16.94 9.67 1.24
N GLN A 212 16.81 8.85 0.21
CA GLN A 212 15.69 8.95 -0.73
C GLN A 212 14.35 8.47 -0.12
N ASN A 213 14.38 7.87 1.06
CA ASN A 213 13.18 7.42 1.80
C ASN A 213 12.66 8.51 2.73
N THR A 214 12.40 9.70 2.17
CA THR A 214 11.69 10.77 2.88
C THR A 214 10.20 10.45 2.96
N ARG A 215 9.57 10.70 4.11
CA ARG A 215 8.19 10.32 4.37
C ARG A 215 7.40 11.39 5.12
N VAL A 216 6.08 11.33 4.96
CA VAL A 216 5.13 12.03 5.84
C VAL A 216 4.06 11.07 6.30
N SER A 217 3.73 11.10 7.61
CA SER A 217 2.53 10.47 8.15
C SER A 217 1.50 11.51 8.58
N TYR A 218 0.25 11.23 8.33
CA TYR A 218 -0.90 12.04 8.73
C TYR A 218 -2.13 11.16 8.92
N PRO A 219 -3.08 11.59 9.78
CA PRO A 219 -4.33 10.85 9.93
C PRO A 219 -5.16 10.91 8.65
N ILE A 220 -5.95 9.88 8.40
CA ILE A 220 -6.69 9.72 7.13
C ILE A 220 -7.74 10.82 6.92
N ASP A 221 -8.28 11.39 8.00
CA ASP A 221 -9.23 12.51 7.96
C ASP A 221 -8.61 13.83 7.45
N PHE A 222 -7.29 13.85 7.20
CA PHE A 222 -6.66 14.98 6.50
C PHE A 222 -6.90 14.93 4.99
N ILE A 223 -7.29 13.79 4.44
CA ILE A 223 -7.68 13.62 3.04
C ILE A 223 -9.16 14.02 2.88
N PRO A 224 -9.48 15.00 2.01
CA PRO A 224 -10.86 15.52 1.88
C PRO A 224 -11.91 14.48 1.48
N HIS A 225 -11.52 13.49 0.67
CA HIS A 225 -12.38 12.41 0.17
C HIS A 225 -12.10 11.07 0.85
N ALA A 226 -11.61 11.07 2.10
CA ALA A 226 -11.46 9.85 2.87
C ALA A 226 -12.83 9.36 3.36
N LYS A 227 -13.10 8.08 3.14
CA LYS A 227 -14.30 7.41 3.66
C LYS A 227 -14.09 7.05 5.14
N ILE A 228 -14.92 7.60 6.02
CA ILE A 228 -14.87 7.30 7.46
C ILE A 228 -16.25 6.83 7.92
N PRO A 229 -16.37 5.63 8.49
CA PRO A 229 -15.33 4.62 8.73
C PRO A 229 -14.75 4.04 7.43
N CYS A 230 -13.48 3.66 7.45
CA CYS A 230 -12.74 3.18 6.28
C CYS A 230 -13.10 1.71 5.96
N VAL A 231 -14.35 1.50 5.57
CA VAL A 231 -14.92 0.21 5.17
C VAL A 231 -15.64 0.35 3.84
N GLY A 232 -15.63 -0.70 3.02
CA GLY A 232 -16.32 -0.73 1.73
C GLY A 232 -17.00 -2.07 1.48
N GLY A 233 -17.83 -2.14 0.42
CA GLY A 233 -18.42 -3.38 -0.05
C GLY A 233 -17.38 -4.35 -0.63
N HIS A 234 -17.87 -5.42 -1.28
CA HIS A 234 -16.98 -6.33 -2.00
C HIS A 234 -16.38 -5.63 -3.22
N PRO A 235 -15.07 -5.82 -3.48
CA PRO A 235 -14.42 -5.25 -4.66
C PRO A 235 -15.08 -5.75 -5.95
N LYS A 236 -15.34 -4.81 -6.85
CA LYS A 236 -15.73 -5.10 -8.23
C LYS A 236 -14.50 -5.28 -9.12
N ASN A 237 -13.44 -4.51 -8.86
CA ASN A 237 -12.23 -4.51 -9.66
C ASN A 237 -10.98 -4.76 -8.80
N ILE A 238 -10.15 -5.69 -9.26
CA ILE A 238 -8.80 -5.96 -8.73
C ILE A 238 -7.80 -5.47 -9.77
N ILE A 239 -7.08 -4.40 -9.46
CA ILE A 239 -6.14 -3.75 -10.36
C ILE A 239 -4.72 -4.09 -9.93
N LEU A 240 -4.01 -4.87 -10.75
CA LEU A 240 -2.61 -5.23 -10.54
C LEU A 240 -1.73 -4.28 -11.34
N LEU A 241 -1.02 -3.39 -10.63
CA LEU A 241 -0.13 -2.40 -11.25
C LEU A 241 1.26 -2.98 -11.42
N THR A 242 1.79 -2.89 -12.62
CA THR A 242 3.18 -3.24 -12.91
C THR A 242 3.85 -2.11 -13.67
N CYS A 243 5.11 -1.85 -13.38
CA CYS A 243 5.94 -0.95 -14.18
C CYS A 243 6.86 -1.81 -15.03
N ASP A 244 6.46 -2.10 -16.26
CA ASP A 244 7.31 -2.86 -17.18
C ASP A 244 8.34 -1.93 -17.82
N ALA A 245 9.62 -2.19 -17.60
CA ALA A 245 10.71 -1.42 -18.19
C ALA A 245 11.29 -2.05 -19.46
N PHE A 246 10.75 -3.18 -19.89
CA PHE A 246 11.21 -3.92 -21.07
C PHE A 246 10.32 -3.69 -22.30
N GLY A 247 9.17 -3.06 -22.12
CA GLY A 247 8.24 -2.70 -23.20
C GLY A 247 7.53 -3.91 -23.81
N VAL A 248 7.31 -4.97 -23.01
CA VAL A 248 6.72 -6.22 -23.46
C VAL A 248 5.26 -6.40 -23.02
N LEU A 249 4.86 -5.76 -21.92
CA LEU A 249 3.48 -5.85 -21.43
C LEU A 249 2.60 -4.77 -22.09
N PRO A 250 1.36 -5.12 -22.47
CA PRO A 250 0.40 -4.15 -22.98
C PRO A 250 -0.01 -3.14 -21.90
N PRO A 251 -0.58 -1.97 -22.26
CA PRO A 251 -1.03 -0.97 -21.31
C PRO A 251 -2.09 -1.48 -20.33
N VAL A 252 -3.00 -2.34 -20.81
CA VAL A 252 -4.06 -2.96 -20.02
C VAL A 252 -4.39 -4.35 -20.55
N SER A 253 -4.67 -5.26 -19.61
CA SER A 253 -5.18 -6.61 -19.92
C SER A 253 -6.23 -7.03 -18.91
N LYS A 254 -7.30 -7.68 -19.37
CA LYS A 254 -8.23 -8.40 -18.49
C LYS A 254 -7.64 -9.77 -18.18
N LEU A 255 -7.61 -10.15 -16.92
CA LEU A 255 -7.01 -11.39 -16.46
C LEU A 255 -8.12 -12.43 -16.15
N ASN A 256 -7.89 -13.68 -16.56
CA ASN A 256 -8.66 -14.78 -16.01
C ASN A 256 -8.16 -15.14 -14.59
N PRO A 257 -8.90 -15.95 -13.80
CA PRO A 257 -8.52 -16.25 -12.42
C PRO A 257 -7.11 -16.83 -12.26
N GLN A 258 -6.66 -17.68 -13.19
CA GLN A 258 -5.33 -18.28 -13.15
C GLN A 258 -4.23 -17.25 -13.44
N GLN A 259 -4.47 -16.36 -14.39
CA GLN A 259 -3.55 -15.25 -14.69
C GLN A 259 -3.50 -14.25 -13.53
N ALA A 260 -4.64 -13.91 -12.91
CA ALA A 260 -4.70 -13.07 -11.74
C ALA A 260 -3.87 -13.65 -10.58
N MET A 261 -4.05 -14.94 -10.28
CA MET A 261 -3.24 -15.66 -9.28
C MET A 261 -1.74 -15.62 -9.61
N TYR A 262 -1.37 -15.89 -10.87
CA TYR A 262 0.03 -15.89 -11.31
C TYR A 262 0.67 -14.52 -11.11
N HIS A 263 0.01 -13.44 -11.58
CA HIS A 263 0.53 -12.07 -11.43
C HIS A 263 0.55 -11.62 -9.98
N PHE A 264 -0.43 -12.02 -9.17
CA PHE A 264 -0.46 -11.73 -7.75
C PHE A 264 0.67 -12.44 -6.98
N ILE A 265 0.90 -13.74 -7.23
CA ILE A 265 2.01 -14.48 -6.60
C ILE A 265 3.35 -13.94 -7.06
N SER A 266 3.52 -13.63 -8.36
CA SER A 266 4.78 -13.11 -8.85
C SER A 266 5.09 -11.71 -8.35
N GLY A 267 4.06 -10.85 -8.26
CA GLY A 267 4.21 -9.46 -7.85
C GLY A 267 5.29 -8.74 -8.66
N TYR A 268 5.28 -8.95 -9.99
CA TYR A 268 6.29 -8.42 -10.89
C TYR A 268 6.18 -6.91 -11.06
N THR A 269 7.32 -6.26 -11.02
CA THR A 269 7.52 -4.88 -11.50
C THR A 269 8.99 -4.67 -11.85
N ALA A 270 9.33 -3.59 -12.55
CA ALA A 270 10.69 -3.11 -12.63
C ALA A 270 10.91 -1.99 -11.60
N LYS A 271 12.00 -2.08 -10.82
CA LYS A 271 12.53 -0.95 -10.07
C LYS A 271 13.12 0.03 -11.06
N VAL A 272 12.78 1.30 -10.95
CA VAL A 272 13.31 2.37 -11.81
C VAL A 272 14.09 3.37 -10.96
N ALA A 273 14.94 4.16 -11.59
CA ALA A 273 15.74 5.18 -10.91
C ALA A 273 14.84 6.08 -10.04
N GLY A 274 15.30 6.38 -8.82
CA GLY A 274 14.56 7.19 -7.83
C GLY A 274 13.48 6.44 -7.03
N THR A 275 13.27 5.13 -7.27
CA THR A 275 12.33 4.33 -6.46
C THR A 275 12.99 3.70 -5.24
N GLU A 276 14.26 3.33 -5.34
CA GLU A 276 15.08 2.77 -4.25
C GLU A 276 16.53 3.25 -4.38
N GLN A 277 17.24 3.29 -3.25
CA GLN A 277 18.64 3.70 -3.21
C GLN A 277 19.51 2.77 -4.07
N GLY A 278 20.37 3.35 -4.91
CA GLY A 278 21.33 2.61 -5.74
C GLY A 278 20.77 2.06 -7.04
N VAL A 279 19.48 2.26 -7.34
CA VAL A 279 18.88 1.88 -8.63
C VAL A 279 19.13 2.99 -9.65
N THR A 280 20.02 2.73 -10.60
CA THR A 280 20.36 3.64 -11.70
C THR A 280 19.75 3.19 -13.04
N GLU A 281 19.54 1.89 -13.20
CA GLU A 281 18.91 1.29 -14.37
C GLU A 281 17.74 0.39 -13.95
N PRO A 282 16.72 0.23 -14.78
CA PRO A 282 15.57 -0.62 -14.45
C PRO A 282 15.98 -2.08 -14.24
N THR A 283 15.53 -2.64 -13.14
CA THR A 283 15.80 -4.02 -12.77
C THR A 283 14.48 -4.74 -12.46
N ALA A 284 14.26 -5.91 -13.05
CA ALA A 284 13.12 -6.75 -12.75
C ALA A 284 13.11 -7.13 -11.26
N THR A 285 11.97 -6.98 -10.63
CA THR A 285 11.77 -7.28 -9.21
C THR A 285 10.48 -8.07 -9.03
N PHE A 286 10.52 -9.02 -8.12
CA PHE A 286 9.40 -9.87 -7.77
C PHE A 286 9.17 -9.79 -6.26
N SER A 287 7.92 -9.57 -5.87
CA SER A 287 7.51 -9.55 -4.46
C SER A 287 6.17 -10.26 -4.32
N ALA A 288 6.19 -11.46 -3.81
CA ALA A 288 5.00 -12.30 -3.70
C ALA A 288 3.83 -11.53 -3.05
N CYS A 289 2.68 -11.59 -3.68
CA CYS A 289 1.46 -10.89 -3.28
C CYS A 289 1.66 -9.36 -3.09
N PHE A 290 2.64 -8.77 -3.80
CA PHE A 290 3.08 -7.38 -3.66
C PHE A 290 3.51 -6.96 -2.25
N GLY A 291 3.75 -7.93 -1.36
CA GLY A 291 4.05 -7.69 0.04
C GLY A 291 4.94 -8.76 0.70
N ALA A 292 5.84 -9.41 -0.06
CA ALA A 292 6.64 -10.55 0.40
C ALA A 292 7.30 -10.37 1.77
N ALA A 293 7.80 -9.15 2.06
CA ALA A 293 8.47 -8.85 3.32
C ALA A 293 7.55 -8.92 4.56
N PHE A 294 6.23 -8.88 4.36
CA PHE A 294 5.23 -8.80 5.43
C PHE A 294 4.38 -10.07 5.54
N LEU A 295 4.53 -11.01 4.60
CA LEU A 295 3.78 -12.27 4.61
C LEU A 295 4.32 -13.19 5.70
N VAL A 296 3.42 -13.80 6.46
CA VAL A 296 3.76 -14.77 7.51
C VAL A 296 3.43 -16.20 7.07
N TRP A 297 2.34 -16.36 6.35
CA TRP A 297 1.97 -17.63 5.74
C TRP A 297 2.58 -17.76 4.34
N HIS A 298 2.59 -18.98 3.81
CA HIS A 298 3.06 -19.20 2.46
C HIS A 298 2.24 -18.37 1.44
N PRO A 299 2.85 -17.70 0.44
CA PRO A 299 2.16 -16.85 -0.52
C PRO A 299 0.95 -17.49 -1.21
N ASN A 300 1.00 -18.80 -1.44
CA ASN A 300 -0.13 -19.55 -2.02
C ASN A 300 -1.40 -19.45 -1.19
N LYS A 301 -1.31 -19.32 0.15
CA LYS A 301 -2.50 -19.17 1.00
C LYS A 301 -3.24 -17.88 0.65
N TYR A 302 -2.52 -16.77 0.57
CA TYR A 302 -3.13 -15.46 0.21
C TYR A 302 -3.67 -15.47 -1.21
N ALA A 303 -2.96 -16.11 -2.15
CA ALA A 303 -3.40 -16.18 -3.54
C ALA A 303 -4.65 -17.04 -3.72
N GLN A 304 -4.75 -18.16 -3.00
CA GLN A 304 -5.96 -18.99 -2.99
C GLN A 304 -7.15 -18.20 -2.40
N MET A 305 -6.96 -17.54 -1.26
CA MET A 305 -8.00 -16.70 -0.65
C MET A 305 -8.46 -15.57 -1.58
N LEU A 306 -7.52 -14.94 -2.32
CA LEU A 306 -7.88 -13.93 -3.32
C LEU A 306 -8.72 -14.53 -4.43
N ALA A 307 -8.30 -15.67 -5.00
CA ALA A 307 -9.02 -16.34 -6.08
C ALA A 307 -10.42 -16.79 -5.65
N GLU A 308 -10.56 -17.35 -4.45
CA GLU A 308 -11.85 -17.77 -3.88
C GLU A 308 -12.79 -16.58 -3.69
N LYS A 309 -12.29 -15.47 -3.12
CA LYS A 309 -13.10 -14.25 -2.94
C LYS A 309 -13.46 -13.58 -4.28
N MET A 310 -12.56 -13.59 -5.25
CA MET A 310 -12.86 -13.10 -6.60
C MET A 310 -13.96 -13.93 -7.27
N ASP A 311 -13.91 -15.26 -7.17
CA ASP A 311 -14.94 -16.15 -7.72
C ASP A 311 -16.28 -15.96 -7.01
N GLN A 312 -16.26 -15.93 -5.67
CA GLN A 312 -17.46 -15.76 -4.83
C GLN A 312 -18.20 -14.45 -5.12
N HIS A 313 -17.47 -13.36 -5.38
CA HIS A 313 -18.02 -12.01 -5.52
C HIS A 313 -18.00 -11.50 -6.96
N ALA A 314 -17.62 -12.35 -7.92
CA ALA A 314 -17.53 -12.01 -9.34
C ALA A 314 -16.67 -10.74 -9.61
N ALA A 315 -15.54 -10.63 -8.91
CA ALA A 315 -14.63 -9.50 -9.08
C ALA A 315 -13.76 -9.70 -10.33
N ASP A 316 -13.68 -8.67 -11.16
CA ASP A 316 -12.81 -8.62 -12.34
C ASP A 316 -11.37 -8.30 -11.97
N ALA A 317 -10.40 -8.94 -12.65
CA ALA A 317 -8.99 -8.64 -12.48
C ALA A 317 -8.38 -8.02 -13.73
N TRP A 318 -7.56 -7.00 -13.52
CA TRP A 318 -6.91 -6.22 -14.56
C TRP A 318 -5.41 -6.10 -14.27
N LEU A 319 -4.59 -6.30 -15.30
CA LEU A 319 -3.15 -5.97 -15.27
C LEU A 319 -2.96 -4.65 -15.98
N ILE A 320 -2.38 -3.67 -15.29
CA ILE A 320 -2.11 -2.34 -15.84
C ILE A 320 -0.62 -2.07 -15.83
N ASN A 321 -0.07 -1.78 -17.01
CA ASN A 321 1.31 -1.39 -17.18
C ASN A 321 1.45 0.13 -17.03
N THR A 322 2.19 0.58 -16.03
CA THR A 322 2.56 1.99 -15.80
C THR A 322 4.00 2.31 -16.25
N GLY A 323 4.64 1.35 -16.92
CA GLY A 323 6.02 1.40 -17.39
C GLY A 323 6.13 1.85 -18.84
N TRP A 324 6.87 1.09 -19.66
CA TRP A 324 7.22 1.42 -21.03
C TRP A 324 6.45 0.61 -22.07
N ILE A 325 6.24 1.21 -23.23
CA ILE A 325 5.66 0.61 -24.44
C ILE A 325 6.51 1.01 -25.66
N GLY A 326 6.39 0.22 -26.73
CA GLY A 326 7.13 0.48 -27.98
C GLY A 326 8.63 0.24 -27.87
N GLY A 327 9.08 -0.47 -26.86
CA GLY A 327 10.48 -0.80 -26.58
C GLY A 327 10.82 -0.65 -25.11
N ALA A 328 12.02 -1.12 -24.73
CA ALA A 328 12.54 -1.04 -23.38
C ALA A 328 12.91 0.39 -22.97
N PHE A 329 13.20 0.57 -21.67
CA PHE A 329 13.81 1.80 -21.15
C PHE A 329 14.97 2.27 -22.04
N GLY A 330 14.98 3.56 -22.35
CA GLY A 330 15.97 4.17 -23.26
C GLY A 330 15.64 4.04 -24.76
N THR A 331 14.69 3.18 -25.16
CA THR A 331 14.23 3.04 -26.55
C THR A 331 12.74 3.31 -26.68
N GLY A 332 11.95 2.72 -25.80
CA GLY A 332 10.50 2.93 -25.74
C GLY A 332 10.10 4.20 -25.00
N GLN A 333 8.82 4.40 -24.86
CA GLN A 333 8.25 5.55 -24.17
C GLN A 333 7.50 5.08 -22.90
N ARG A 334 7.71 5.78 -21.78
CA ARG A 334 6.92 5.53 -20.57
C ARG A 334 5.46 5.98 -20.77
N ILE A 335 4.53 5.15 -20.34
CA ILE A 335 3.10 5.47 -20.43
C ILE A 335 2.81 6.70 -19.57
N PRO A 336 2.25 7.78 -20.15
CA PRO A 336 1.87 8.96 -19.40
C PRO A 336 0.80 8.64 -18.33
N LEU A 337 0.92 9.26 -17.15
CA LEU A 337 -0.03 9.06 -16.05
C LEU A 337 -1.49 9.33 -16.47
N GLY A 338 -1.71 10.33 -17.31
CA GLY A 338 -3.05 10.64 -17.83
C GLY A 338 -3.69 9.47 -18.57
N TYR A 339 -2.89 8.71 -19.35
CA TYR A 339 -3.40 7.52 -20.05
C TYR A 339 -3.74 6.39 -19.09
N THR A 340 -2.90 6.18 -18.07
CA THR A 340 -3.18 5.17 -17.04
C THR A 340 -4.45 5.51 -16.27
N ARG A 341 -4.65 6.77 -15.88
CA ARG A 341 -5.89 7.22 -15.21
C ARG A 341 -7.12 6.97 -16.08
N ALA A 342 -7.06 7.33 -17.33
CA ALA A 342 -8.18 7.13 -18.24
C ALA A 342 -8.52 5.66 -18.51
N ILE A 343 -7.51 4.77 -18.52
CA ILE A 343 -7.74 3.32 -18.56
C ILE A 343 -8.50 2.88 -17.29
N ILE A 344 -8.08 3.36 -16.12
CA ILE A 344 -8.75 3.06 -14.85
C ILE A 344 -10.17 3.61 -14.81
N ASP A 345 -10.40 4.83 -15.31
CA ASP A 345 -11.74 5.42 -15.45
C ASP A 345 -12.62 4.57 -16.38
N ALA A 346 -12.06 4.05 -17.47
CA ALA A 346 -12.76 3.16 -18.38
C ALA A 346 -13.12 1.80 -17.76
N ILE A 347 -12.27 1.29 -16.85
CA ILE A 347 -12.56 0.09 -16.04
C ILE A 347 -13.70 0.40 -15.08
N HIS A 348 -13.60 1.48 -14.31
CA HIS A 348 -14.61 1.88 -13.34
C HIS A 348 -15.98 2.13 -14.00
N GLY A 349 -16.00 2.75 -15.16
CA GLY A 349 -17.22 2.98 -15.96
C GLY A 349 -17.76 1.76 -16.68
N GLY A 350 -17.10 0.60 -16.61
CA GLY A 350 -17.50 -0.62 -17.34
C GLY A 350 -17.31 -0.53 -18.87
N HIS A 351 -16.61 0.50 -19.36
CA HIS A 351 -16.41 0.71 -20.80
C HIS A 351 -15.55 -0.39 -21.42
N LEU A 352 -14.53 -0.89 -20.70
CA LEU A 352 -13.66 -1.97 -21.18
C LEU A 352 -14.35 -3.35 -21.20
N GLU A 353 -15.48 -3.51 -20.52
CA GLU A 353 -16.31 -4.72 -20.62
C GLU A 353 -17.04 -4.82 -21.97
N GLN A 354 -17.24 -3.68 -22.66
CA GLN A 354 -17.98 -3.56 -23.92
C GLN A 354 -17.07 -3.59 -25.15
N VAL A 355 -15.75 -3.58 -24.96
CA VAL A 355 -14.77 -3.58 -26.05
C VAL A 355 -14.43 -5.02 -26.43
N GLU A 356 -14.25 -5.26 -27.74
CA GLU A 356 -13.76 -6.54 -28.23
C GLU A 356 -12.34 -6.80 -27.71
N MET A 357 -12.17 -7.94 -27.05
CA MET A 357 -10.88 -8.38 -26.52
C MET A 357 -10.26 -9.40 -27.45
N ILE A 358 -8.97 -9.22 -27.77
CA ILE A 358 -8.17 -10.20 -28.50
C ILE A 358 -7.14 -10.82 -27.54
N GLN A 359 -6.71 -12.04 -27.84
CA GLN A 359 -5.62 -12.66 -27.10
C GLN A 359 -4.28 -12.28 -27.69
N ASP A 360 -3.38 -11.80 -26.81
CA ASP A 360 -1.98 -11.58 -27.14
C ASP A 360 -1.26 -12.92 -27.39
N ASP A 361 -0.46 -12.97 -28.45
CA ASP A 361 0.17 -14.20 -28.92
C ASP A 361 1.28 -14.73 -27.98
N PHE A 362 1.85 -13.89 -27.12
CA PHE A 362 2.99 -14.25 -26.25
C PHE A 362 2.55 -14.71 -24.86
N PHE A 363 1.69 -13.94 -24.21
CA PHE A 363 1.27 -14.17 -22.83
C PHE A 363 -0.15 -14.74 -22.73
N GLY A 364 -0.88 -14.76 -23.83
CA GLY A 364 -2.30 -15.15 -23.85
C GLY A 364 -3.19 -14.22 -23.03
N LEU A 365 -2.78 -12.96 -22.86
CA LEU A 365 -3.55 -11.95 -22.13
C LEU A 365 -4.68 -11.43 -23.00
N ALA A 366 -5.87 -11.23 -22.42
CA ALA A 366 -6.97 -10.57 -23.10
C ALA A 366 -6.74 -9.05 -23.10
N ILE A 367 -6.49 -8.49 -24.29
CA ILE A 367 -6.21 -7.07 -24.48
C ILE A 367 -7.30 -6.42 -25.35
N PRO A 368 -7.68 -5.15 -25.11
CA PRO A 368 -8.62 -4.45 -25.99
C PRO A 368 -8.05 -4.37 -27.41
N GLN A 369 -8.84 -4.72 -28.41
CA GLN A 369 -8.43 -4.62 -29.82
C GLN A 369 -8.14 -3.17 -30.23
N GLU A 370 -8.93 -2.24 -29.73
CA GLU A 370 -8.71 -0.81 -29.88
C GLU A 370 -8.85 -0.12 -28.52
N LEU A 371 -7.85 0.67 -28.18
CA LEU A 371 -7.90 1.56 -27.04
C LEU A 371 -7.96 2.99 -27.58
N SER A 372 -9.17 3.44 -27.92
CA SER A 372 -9.36 4.81 -28.39
C SER A 372 -9.23 5.77 -27.21
N LEU A 373 -8.05 6.36 -27.06
CA LEU A 373 -7.75 7.38 -26.06
C LEU A 373 -8.19 8.79 -26.52
N ILE A 374 -9.01 8.89 -27.59
CA ILE A 374 -9.43 10.17 -28.17
C ILE A 374 -10.37 10.97 -27.24
N HIS A 375 -10.95 10.32 -26.25
CA HIS A 375 -11.81 10.98 -25.26
C HIS A 375 -11.11 11.25 -23.91
N ILE A 376 -9.80 11.14 -23.92
CA ILE A 376 -8.95 11.34 -22.75
C ILE A 376 -8.17 12.65 -22.88
#